data_68b66d63520ee46fff393b78b7d502af
#
_entry.id   68b66d63520ee46fff393b78b7d502af
#
_cell.length_a   1.000
_cell.length_b   1.000
_cell.length_c   1.000
_cell.angle_alpha   90.00
_cell.angle_beta   90.00
_cell.angle_gamma   90.00
#
_symmetry.space_group_name_H-M   'P 1'
#
loop_
_entity.id
_entity.type
_entity.pdbx_description
1 polymer ?
#
loop_
_entity_poly.entity_id
_entity_poly.type
_entity_poly.pdbx_seq_one_letter_code
_entity_poly.pdbx_strand_id
1 'polypeptide(L)'
;MRKAKFFAAALLAMSSLGAFAQHQFTVQANKPGAEIQPTMYGIFFEDINFGADGGLYAEMVENRSFEFPQRLMGWNTFGNVTLSDVKPAFDRNPHYVTLESAGAREKQTGLENRGFFGMGLKKDMKYDFTVYGRLHLIDGKQGKIRVELVNSKNDVIAKQVINITNNKWQKLTATLTSPQTDAKGLMRVYLEKGSESVDLDHISLFPEDNWNGLRADLVQDLADLKPGIFRFPGGCIVEGTDLDTRYEWKNSVGAPEDRPLNENRWRDTFPHRLFPNYYQSLGLGFYEYFLLSEKIGAEPLPILSVGLACQYQNDDKDPNAHVA
;
A
#
# COMPACT_ATOMS: atom_id res chain seq x y z
N MET A 1 65.00 29.42 -34.98
CA MET A 1 64.18 28.93 -33.87
C MET A 1 62.72 29.37 -33.87
N ARG A 2 62.28 30.48 -34.48
CA ARG A 2 60.85 30.90 -34.51
C ARG A 2 59.95 30.10 -35.49
N LYS A 3 60.50 29.59 -36.60
CA LYS A 3 59.72 28.83 -37.59
C LYS A 3 59.35 27.42 -37.16
N ALA A 4 60.16 26.76 -36.32
CA ALA A 4 59.89 25.43 -35.81
C ALA A 4 58.75 25.42 -34.73
N LYS A 5 58.59 26.53 -34.01
CA LYS A 5 57.53 26.65 -33.01
C LYS A 5 56.12 26.84 -33.64
N PHE A 6 56.05 27.47 -34.83
CA PHE A 6 54.81 27.62 -35.56
C PHE A 6 54.33 26.30 -36.20
N PHE A 7 55.23 25.47 -36.68
CA PHE A 7 54.88 24.14 -37.20
C PHE A 7 54.39 23.18 -36.12
N ALA A 8 54.99 23.20 -34.95
CA ALA A 8 54.52 22.38 -33.85
C ALA A 8 53.15 22.79 -33.30
N ALA A 9 52.89 24.11 -33.25
CA ALA A 9 51.56 24.62 -32.86
C ALA A 9 50.46 24.31 -33.91
N ALA A 10 50.79 24.31 -35.19
CA ALA A 10 49.87 23.93 -36.27
C ALA A 10 49.56 22.42 -36.28
N LEU A 11 50.56 21.55 -35.97
CA LEU A 11 50.33 20.11 -35.81
C LEU A 11 49.48 19.77 -34.58
N LEU A 12 49.68 20.47 -33.46
CA LEU A 12 48.81 20.28 -32.25
C LEU A 12 47.40 20.79 -32.50
N ALA A 13 47.20 21.86 -33.27
CA ALA A 13 45.86 22.35 -33.62
C ALA A 13 45.13 21.43 -34.62
N MET A 14 45.82 20.71 -35.47
CA MET A 14 45.21 19.70 -36.34
C MET A 14 44.89 18.38 -35.64
N SER A 15 45.55 18.04 -34.55
CA SER A 15 45.26 16.83 -33.78
C SER A 15 44.02 17.00 -32.86
N SER A 16 43.55 18.20 -32.62
CA SER A 16 42.29 18.46 -31.88
C SER A 16 41.03 18.54 -32.75
N LEU A 17 41.15 18.36 -34.06
CA LEU A 17 40.01 18.36 -34.97
C LEU A 17 39.48 16.96 -35.36
N GLY A 18 39.80 15.97 -34.62
CA GLY A 18 39.35 14.67 -35.03
C GLY A 18 39.18 13.70 -33.93
N ALA A 19 38.02 13.53 -33.49
CA ALA A 19 37.39 12.26 -33.16
C ALA A 19 36.04 12.51 -32.45
N PHE A 20 35.20 13.26 -33.04
CA PHE A 20 33.78 12.97 -32.83
C PHE A 20 33.51 11.69 -33.59
N ALA A 21 33.54 10.55 -32.91
CA ALA A 21 33.06 9.30 -33.47
C ALA A 21 31.56 9.50 -33.72
N GLN A 22 31.23 9.94 -34.92
CA GLN A 22 29.84 10.10 -35.32
C GLN A 22 29.30 8.72 -35.64
N HIS A 23 28.65 8.09 -34.63
CA HIS A 23 27.96 6.82 -34.84
C HIS A 23 26.75 7.12 -35.76
N GLN A 24 26.76 6.58 -36.93
CA GLN A 24 25.66 6.66 -37.87
C GLN A 24 24.85 5.37 -37.82
N PHE A 25 23.58 5.50 -37.47
CA PHE A 25 22.62 4.39 -37.56
C PHE A 25 21.81 4.53 -38.85
N THR A 26 21.80 3.48 -39.66
CA THR A 26 20.98 3.43 -40.89
C THR A 26 19.80 2.49 -40.64
N VAL A 27 18.57 3.03 -40.58
CA VAL A 27 17.35 2.25 -40.48
C VAL A 27 16.82 1.93 -41.89
N GLN A 28 16.76 0.64 -42.22
CA GLN A 28 16.20 0.18 -43.49
C GLN A 28 14.71 -0.13 -43.31
N ALA A 29 13.86 0.87 -43.31
CA ALA A 29 12.42 0.73 -43.05
C ALA A 29 11.68 -0.13 -44.09
N ASN A 30 12.25 -0.32 -45.27
CA ASN A 30 11.73 -1.18 -46.34
C ASN A 30 12.17 -2.65 -46.22
N LYS A 31 12.95 -3.01 -45.22
CA LYS A 31 13.37 -4.39 -44.90
C LYS A 31 13.01 -4.71 -43.47
N PRO A 32 11.72 -5.00 -43.17
CA PRO A 32 11.33 -5.38 -41.82
C PRO A 32 12.07 -6.65 -41.41
N GLY A 33 12.51 -6.69 -40.13
CA GLY A 33 13.12 -7.86 -39.52
C GLY A 33 12.06 -8.88 -39.06
N ALA A 34 12.39 -9.64 -38.02
CA ALA A 34 11.42 -10.53 -37.37
C ALA A 34 10.27 -9.72 -36.76
N GLU A 35 9.09 -10.30 -36.80
CA GLU A 35 7.92 -9.73 -36.12
C GLU A 35 8.14 -9.69 -34.60
N ILE A 36 7.88 -8.54 -33.99
CA ILE A 36 7.94 -8.38 -32.54
C ILE A 36 6.61 -8.85 -31.97
N GLN A 37 6.64 -9.96 -31.23
CA GLN A 37 5.43 -10.49 -30.59
C GLN A 37 4.97 -9.52 -29.47
N PRO A 38 3.67 -9.37 -29.25
CA PRO A 38 3.14 -8.50 -28.19
C PRO A 38 3.72 -8.84 -26.79
N THR A 39 4.02 -10.10 -26.53
CA THR A 39 4.58 -10.58 -25.25
C THR A 39 6.09 -10.37 -25.10
N MET A 40 6.77 -9.76 -26.06
CA MET A 40 8.21 -9.43 -25.96
C MET A 40 8.49 -8.23 -25.06
N TYR A 41 7.48 -7.45 -24.71
CA TYR A 41 7.60 -6.32 -23.80
C TYR A 41 6.38 -6.24 -22.89
N GLY A 42 6.55 -5.62 -21.73
CA GLY A 42 5.48 -5.50 -20.75
C GLY A 42 5.92 -4.65 -19.58
N ILE A 43 5.22 -4.81 -18.48
CA ILE A 43 5.50 -4.13 -17.24
C ILE A 43 5.87 -5.12 -16.13
N PHE A 44 6.70 -4.67 -15.22
CA PHE A 44 7.09 -5.37 -14.02
C PHE A 44 6.62 -4.57 -12.81
N PHE A 45 5.92 -5.24 -11.91
CA PHE A 45 5.51 -4.67 -10.64
C PHE A 45 6.22 -5.38 -9.50
N GLU A 46 6.80 -4.60 -8.62
CA GLU A 46 7.31 -5.03 -7.32
C GLU A 46 6.90 -3.99 -6.29
N ASP A 47 6.39 -4.44 -5.15
CA ASP A 47 5.96 -3.55 -4.09
C ASP A 47 7.16 -2.92 -3.36
N ILE A 48 7.66 -1.83 -3.96
CA ILE A 48 8.75 -0.99 -3.47
C ILE A 48 8.21 0.43 -3.30
N ASN A 49 8.63 1.12 -2.22
CA ASN A 49 8.23 2.51 -1.96
C ASN A 49 6.71 2.72 -1.92
N PHE A 50 5.98 1.80 -1.28
CA PHE A 50 4.53 1.82 -1.19
C PHE A 50 3.84 1.73 -2.57
N GLY A 51 4.33 0.85 -3.43
CA GLY A 51 3.74 0.62 -4.75
C GLY A 51 2.39 -0.09 -4.67
N ALA A 52 2.19 -0.99 -3.69
CA ALA A 52 0.92 -1.64 -3.40
C ALA A 52 0.13 -0.83 -2.35
N ASP A 53 0.34 -1.07 -1.06
CA ASP A 53 -0.28 -0.29 0.01
C ASP A 53 0.19 1.17 -0.03
N GLY A 54 -0.74 2.12 -0.09
CA GLY A 54 -0.42 3.54 -0.29
C GLY A 54 -0.13 3.93 -1.75
N GLY A 55 -0.21 2.98 -2.69
CA GLY A 55 -0.01 3.15 -4.11
C GLY A 55 -1.18 2.65 -4.94
N LEU A 56 -1.02 1.50 -5.60
CA LEU A 56 -2.02 0.92 -6.49
C LEU A 56 -3.26 0.39 -5.74
N TYR A 57 -3.08 -0.16 -4.53
CA TYR A 57 -4.18 -0.51 -3.65
C TYR A 57 -4.82 0.75 -3.07
N ALA A 58 -6.13 0.90 -3.26
CA ALA A 58 -6.83 2.15 -2.98
C ALA A 58 -7.16 2.38 -1.50
N GLU A 59 -6.76 1.48 -0.59
CA GLU A 59 -6.89 1.67 0.85
C GLU A 59 -6.12 2.92 1.30
N MET A 60 -6.83 3.84 1.95
CA MET A 60 -6.25 5.11 2.39
C MET A 60 -5.71 5.05 3.83
N VAL A 61 -6.08 4.01 4.60
CA VAL A 61 -5.69 3.85 6.01
C VAL A 61 -4.44 3.00 6.13
N GLU A 62 -3.38 3.56 6.69
CA GLU A 62 -2.18 2.82 7.06
C GLU A 62 -2.44 1.96 8.30
N ASN A 63 -1.98 0.68 8.27
CA ASN A 63 -2.13 -0.24 9.40
C ASN A 63 -3.58 -0.39 9.89
N ARG A 64 -4.50 -0.65 8.98
CA ARG A 64 -5.95 -0.72 9.23
C ARG A 64 -6.37 -1.76 10.27
N SER A 65 -5.56 -2.83 10.43
CA SER A 65 -5.83 -4.00 11.29
C SER A 65 -4.95 -4.06 12.53
N PHE A 66 -4.12 -3.06 12.81
CA PHE A 66 -3.23 -2.98 13.98
C PHE A 66 -2.21 -4.13 14.07
N GLU A 67 -1.86 -4.75 12.93
CA GLU A 67 -0.97 -5.92 12.90
C GLU A 67 0.52 -5.56 12.75
N PHE A 68 0.88 -4.31 12.47
CA PHE A 68 2.28 -3.93 12.43
C PHE A 68 2.96 -4.24 13.78
N PRO A 69 4.26 -4.58 13.83
CA PRO A 69 4.95 -4.88 15.08
C PRO A 69 4.80 -3.76 16.12
N GLN A 70 4.85 -2.51 15.66
CA GLN A 70 4.39 -1.37 16.46
C GLN A 70 2.89 -1.18 16.18
N ARG A 71 2.04 -1.83 16.96
CA ARG A 71 0.59 -1.98 16.72
C ARG A 71 -0.15 -0.69 16.36
N LEU A 72 0.26 0.44 16.94
CA LEU A 72 -0.32 1.75 16.66
C LEU A 72 0.48 2.58 15.65
N MET A 73 1.44 1.99 14.93
CA MET A 73 2.11 2.68 13.83
C MET A 73 1.08 3.17 12.80
N GLY A 74 1.22 4.41 12.34
CA GLY A 74 0.25 5.09 11.49
C GLY A 74 -0.91 5.75 12.24
N TRP A 75 -1.09 5.45 13.53
CA TRP A 75 -2.17 5.95 14.36
C TRP A 75 -1.71 6.89 15.47
N ASN A 76 -2.38 8.03 15.60
CA ASN A 76 -2.33 8.86 16.80
C ASN A 76 -3.55 8.53 17.66
N THR A 77 -3.37 8.45 18.98
CA THR A 77 -4.44 8.11 19.92
C THR A 77 -4.78 9.30 20.82
N PHE A 78 -6.04 9.39 21.22
CA PHE A 78 -6.56 10.40 22.15
C PHE A 78 -7.37 9.69 23.24
N GLY A 79 -7.23 10.12 24.49
CA GLY A 79 -7.96 9.55 25.63
C GLY A 79 -7.59 8.11 25.91
N ASN A 80 -8.57 7.27 26.27
CA ASN A 80 -8.37 5.87 26.68
C ASN A 80 -8.48 4.93 25.48
N VAL A 81 -7.35 4.58 24.91
CA VAL A 81 -7.22 3.60 23.81
C VAL A 81 -6.34 2.48 24.28
N THR A 82 -6.83 1.25 24.22
CA THR A 82 -6.08 0.04 24.57
C THR A 82 -6.06 -0.94 23.40
N LEU A 83 -5.02 -1.75 23.32
CA LEU A 83 -4.88 -2.84 22.35
C LEU A 83 -5.25 -4.17 23.01
N SER A 84 -5.89 -5.05 22.25
CA SER A 84 -6.26 -6.40 22.67
C SER A 84 -6.22 -7.37 21.49
N ASP A 85 -6.13 -8.65 21.80
CA ASP A 85 -6.22 -9.79 20.89
C ASP A 85 -7.21 -10.85 21.42
N VAL A 86 -7.98 -10.50 22.45
CA VAL A 86 -8.89 -11.42 23.13
C VAL A 86 -10.22 -11.53 22.36
N LYS A 87 -10.54 -12.72 21.86
CA LYS A 87 -11.72 -12.96 21.00
C LYS A 87 -11.75 -12.03 19.80
N PRO A 88 -10.73 -12.10 18.92
CA PRO A 88 -10.58 -11.21 17.79
C PRO A 88 -11.73 -11.33 16.78
N ALA A 89 -11.78 -10.37 15.83
CA ALA A 89 -12.65 -10.46 14.67
C ALA A 89 -12.14 -11.51 13.67
N PHE A 90 -10.81 -11.62 13.54
CA PHE A 90 -10.12 -12.48 12.58
C PHE A 90 -8.94 -13.21 13.24
N ASP A 91 -8.84 -14.51 13.03
CA ASP A 91 -7.80 -15.33 13.65
C ASP A 91 -6.39 -14.98 13.14
N ARG A 92 -6.27 -14.57 11.88
CA ARG A 92 -4.98 -14.25 11.25
C ARG A 92 -4.57 -12.78 11.43
N ASN A 93 -5.51 -11.93 11.87
CA ASN A 93 -5.33 -10.52 12.21
C ASN A 93 -6.00 -10.26 13.56
N PRO A 94 -5.40 -10.76 14.67
CA PRO A 94 -6.11 -10.82 15.95
C PRO A 94 -6.16 -9.49 16.71
N HIS A 95 -5.33 -8.49 16.34
CA HIS A 95 -5.24 -7.28 17.12
C HIS A 95 -6.35 -6.28 16.78
N TYR A 96 -6.90 -5.67 17.81
CA TYR A 96 -7.91 -4.64 17.70
C TYR A 96 -7.71 -3.58 18.78
N VAL A 97 -8.40 -2.46 18.69
CA VAL A 97 -8.40 -1.41 19.70
C VAL A 97 -9.71 -1.34 20.43
N THR A 98 -9.65 -1.05 21.73
CA THR A 98 -10.79 -0.68 22.56
C THR A 98 -10.74 0.84 22.82
N LEU A 99 -11.82 1.53 22.51
CA LEU A 99 -12.06 2.91 22.87
C LEU A 99 -12.94 2.98 24.10
N GLU A 100 -12.47 3.56 25.19
CA GLU A 100 -13.22 3.71 26.42
C GLU A 100 -13.48 5.19 26.75
N SER A 101 -14.65 5.45 27.33
CA SER A 101 -14.97 6.80 27.80
C SER A 101 -14.05 7.20 28.93
N ALA A 102 -13.43 8.37 28.79
CA ALA A 102 -12.53 8.93 29.80
C ALA A 102 -13.29 9.68 30.93
N GLY A 103 -14.61 9.59 30.96
CA GLY A 103 -15.46 10.25 31.96
C GLY A 103 -15.78 11.72 31.63
N ALA A 104 -16.54 12.38 32.50
CA ALA A 104 -17.11 13.70 32.23
C ALA A 104 -16.10 14.87 32.17
N ARG A 105 -14.86 14.65 32.58
CA ARG A 105 -13.82 15.69 32.71
C ARG A 105 -12.72 15.63 31.68
N GLU A 106 -12.73 14.61 30.81
CA GLU A 106 -11.59 14.38 29.92
C GLU A 106 -11.89 14.59 28.44
N LYS A 107 -10.80 14.67 27.71
CA LYS A 107 -10.75 14.82 26.27
C LYS A 107 -11.40 13.63 25.58
N GLN A 108 -11.92 13.85 24.42
CA GLN A 108 -12.53 12.86 23.55
C GLN A 108 -11.57 11.66 23.31
N THR A 109 -12.06 10.42 23.47
CA THR A 109 -11.31 9.20 23.15
C THR A 109 -11.45 8.90 21.66
N GLY A 110 -10.34 8.57 21.01
CA GLY A 110 -10.38 8.22 19.59
C GLY A 110 -9.01 8.01 18.96
N LEU A 111 -9.04 7.92 17.64
CA LEU A 111 -7.93 7.60 16.77
C LEU A 111 -7.84 8.62 15.62
N GLU A 112 -6.63 8.91 15.17
CA GLU A 112 -6.36 9.68 13.95
C GLU A 112 -5.40 8.90 13.06
N ASN A 113 -5.72 8.80 11.76
CA ASN A 113 -4.85 8.21 10.75
C ASN A 113 -4.63 9.20 9.61
N ARG A 114 -3.37 9.35 9.19
CA ARG A 114 -2.96 10.26 8.11
C ARG A 114 -2.72 9.55 6.79
N GLY A 115 -3.01 8.24 6.74
CA GLY A 115 -2.63 7.41 5.62
C GLY A 115 -1.11 7.35 5.45
N PHE A 116 -0.68 6.97 4.27
CA PHE A 116 0.74 6.77 3.97
C PHE A 116 1.51 8.10 3.81
N PHE A 117 0.91 9.11 3.18
CA PHE A 117 1.55 10.41 2.90
C PHE A 117 0.60 11.60 3.06
N GLY A 118 -0.48 11.41 3.77
CA GLY A 118 -1.68 12.24 3.79
C GLY A 118 -2.76 11.63 2.89
N MET A 119 -4.01 11.75 3.31
CA MET A 119 -5.16 11.28 2.54
C MET A 119 -5.54 12.30 1.48
N GLY A 120 -5.41 11.95 0.21
CA GLY A 120 -5.85 12.80 -0.90
C GLY A 120 -7.37 12.82 -0.96
N LEU A 121 -7.96 13.97 -0.63
CA LEU A 121 -9.40 14.19 -0.70
C LEU A 121 -9.73 15.00 -1.95
N LYS A 122 -10.73 14.59 -2.72
CA LYS A 122 -11.17 15.25 -3.94
C LYS A 122 -12.57 15.81 -3.74
N LYS A 123 -12.80 17.05 -4.18
CA LYS A 123 -14.11 17.70 -4.07
C LYS A 123 -15.21 16.85 -4.71
N ASP A 124 -16.34 16.75 -4.02
CA ASP A 124 -17.55 16.01 -4.40
C ASP A 124 -17.36 14.48 -4.49
N MET A 125 -16.16 13.96 -4.18
CA MET A 125 -15.88 12.52 -4.10
C MET A 125 -16.43 11.96 -2.79
N LYS A 126 -17.01 10.77 -2.89
CA LYS A 126 -17.43 9.98 -1.74
C LYS A 126 -16.30 9.02 -1.34
N TYR A 127 -16.25 8.76 -0.05
CA TYR A 127 -15.31 7.85 0.57
C TYR A 127 -16.10 6.85 1.40
N ASP A 128 -15.89 5.57 1.11
CA ASP A 128 -16.55 4.47 1.79
C ASP A 128 -15.70 4.05 3.00
N PHE A 129 -16.22 4.38 4.16
CA PHE A 129 -15.65 3.96 5.44
C PHE A 129 -16.23 2.62 5.85
N THR A 130 -15.38 1.69 6.26
CA THR A 130 -15.78 0.43 6.88
C THR A 130 -14.99 0.18 8.16
N VAL A 131 -15.62 -0.51 9.11
CA VAL A 131 -14.97 -0.92 10.36
C VAL A 131 -15.66 -2.16 10.89
N TYR A 132 -14.91 -3.09 11.46
CA TYR A 132 -15.49 -4.12 12.30
C TYR A 132 -15.58 -3.57 13.72
N GLY A 133 -16.79 -3.63 14.30
CA GLY A 133 -17.06 -3.07 15.62
C GLY A 133 -17.96 -3.95 16.45
N ARG A 134 -17.76 -3.91 17.77
CA ARG A 134 -18.65 -4.51 18.76
C ARG A 134 -18.68 -3.68 20.06
N LEU A 135 -19.70 -3.88 20.87
CA LEU A 135 -19.70 -3.39 22.24
C LEU A 135 -18.68 -4.17 23.06
N HIS A 136 -17.83 -3.47 23.79
CA HIS A 136 -16.86 -4.10 24.69
C HIS A 136 -17.52 -4.71 25.93
N LEU A 137 -18.49 -3.99 26.50
CA LEU A 137 -19.27 -4.41 27.68
C LEU A 137 -20.73 -4.67 27.34
N ILE A 138 -21.36 -5.64 28.03
CA ILE A 138 -22.64 -6.24 27.64
C ILE A 138 -23.87 -5.53 28.27
N ASP A 139 -23.73 -4.47 29.05
CA ASP A 139 -24.80 -3.92 29.88
C ASP A 139 -25.90 -3.13 29.17
N GLY A 140 -26.35 -3.62 27.99
CA GLY A 140 -27.54 -3.10 27.29
C GLY A 140 -27.42 -1.68 26.74
N LYS A 141 -26.24 -1.08 26.80
CA LYS A 141 -25.95 0.27 26.32
C LYS A 141 -25.51 0.25 24.86
N GLN A 142 -25.89 1.29 24.13
CA GLN A 142 -25.47 1.48 22.76
C GLN A 142 -24.10 2.18 22.73
N GLY A 143 -23.18 1.69 21.91
CA GLY A 143 -21.97 2.38 21.53
C GLY A 143 -22.20 3.19 20.27
N LYS A 144 -21.55 4.35 20.15
CA LYS A 144 -21.53 5.16 18.94
C LYS A 144 -20.12 5.61 18.66
N ILE A 145 -19.74 5.54 17.41
CA ILE A 145 -18.49 6.15 16.94
C ILE A 145 -18.83 7.25 15.94
N ARG A 146 -17.98 8.26 15.89
CA ARG A 146 -18.03 9.30 14.87
C ARG A 146 -16.77 9.22 14.03
N VAL A 147 -16.93 9.05 12.72
CA VAL A 147 -15.87 9.14 11.73
C VAL A 147 -15.88 10.54 11.11
N GLU A 148 -14.70 11.11 10.91
CA GLU A 148 -14.50 12.44 10.37
C GLU A 148 -13.46 12.44 9.26
N LEU A 149 -13.71 13.16 8.16
CA LEU A 149 -12.67 13.61 7.24
C LEU A 149 -12.22 15.00 7.67
N VAL A 150 -10.92 15.20 7.71
CA VAL A 150 -10.30 16.44 8.21
C VAL A 150 -9.32 16.94 7.16
N ASN A 151 -9.33 18.23 6.88
CA ASN A 151 -8.44 18.85 5.92
C ASN A 151 -7.04 19.11 6.50
N SER A 152 -6.11 19.52 5.66
CA SER A 152 -4.72 19.85 6.05
C SER A 152 -4.61 21.01 7.05
N LYS A 153 -5.67 21.83 7.20
CA LYS A 153 -5.78 22.92 8.18
C LYS A 153 -6.37 22.48 9.52
N ASN A 154 -6.66 21.18 9.67
CA ASN A 154 -7.26 20.57 10.84
C ASN A 154 -8.77 20.88 11.02
N ASP A 155 -9.47 21.31 9.97
CA ASP A 155 -10.91 21.50 10.00
C ASP A 155 -11.65 20.20 9.65
N VAL A 156 -12.69 19.86 10.39
CA VAL A 156 -13.59 18.75 10.06
C VAL A 156 -14.46 19.16 8.87
N ILE A 157 -14.31 18.46 7.75
CA ILE A 157 -14.99 18.78 6.49
C ILE A 157 -16.16 17.84 6.17
N ALA A 158 -16.14 16.63 6.74
CA ALA A 158 -17.27 15.69 6.67
C ALA A 158 -17.27 14.81 7.92
N LYS A 159 -18.44 14.35 8.33
CA LYS A 159 -18.58 13.43 9.47
C LYS A 159 -19.82 12.55 9.35
N GLN A 160 -19.73 11.35 9.92
CA GLN A 160 -20.84 10.42 10.08
C GLN A 160 -20.79 9.78 11.46
N VAL A 161 -21.97 9.41 12.00
CA VAL A 161 -22.10 8.70 13.27
C VAL A 161 -22.64 7.30 13.00
N ILE A 162 -21.98 6.29 13.55
CA ILE A 162 -22.30 4.88 13.38
C ILE A 162 -22.70 4.31 14.74
N ASN A 163 -23.83 3.60 14.79
CA ASN A 163 -24.28 2.93 16.00
C ASN A 163 -23.73 1.51 16.05
N ILE A 164 -23.21 1.13 17.22
CA ILE A 164 -22.74 -0.22 17.54
C ILE A 164 -23.70 -0.76 18.62
N THR A 165 -24.49 -1.77 18.26
CA THR A 165 -25.59 -2.26 19.10
C THR A 165 -25.41 -3.70 19.58
N ASN A 166 -24.32 -4.36 19.17
CA ASN A 166 -24.07 -5.77 19.41
C ASN A 166 -22.69 -5.99 20.04
N ASN A 167 -22.59 -6.99 20.91
CA ASN A 167 -21.33 -7.47 21.48
C ASN A 167 -20.63 -8.52 20.61
N LYS A 168 -21.18 -8.84 19.45
CA LYS A 168 -20.53 -9.64 18.40
C LYS A 168 -19.95 -8.72 17.36
N TRP A 169 -18.83 -9.11 16.78
CA TRP A 169 -18.22 -8.39 15.67
C TRP A 169 -19.18 -8.22 14.51
N GLN A 170 -19.30 -7.01 14.01
CA GLN A 170 -20.14 -6.62 12.88
C GLN A 170 -19.35 -5.72 11.95
N LYS A 171 -19.46 -5.94 10.65
CA LYS A 171 -18.97 -4.99 9.65
C LYS A 171 -19.96 -3.83 9.55
N LEU A 172 -19.49 -2.64 9.85
CA LEU A 172 -20.26 -1.39 9.85
C LEU A 172 -19.73 -0.49 8.75
N THR A 173 -20.61 0.29 8.13
CA THR A 173 -20.25 1.13 6.99
C THR A 173 -20.81 2.53 7.13
N ALA A 174 -20.14 3.51 6.54
CA ALA A 174 -20.63 4.86 6.34
C ALA A 174 -19.97 5.45 5.09
N THR A 175 -20.66 6.37 4.43
CA THR A 175 -20.12 7.11 3.30
C THR A 175 -19.95 8.58 3.68
N LEU A 176 -18.77 9.14 3.43
CA LEU A 176 -18.45 10.55 3.64
C LEU A 176 -18.20 11.23 2.30
N THR A 177 -18.74 12.42 2.09
CA THR A 177 -18.49 13.20 0.87
C THR A 177 -17.59 14.38 1.22
N SER A 178 -16.45 14.53 0.51
CA SER A 178 -15.58 15.67 0.70
C SER A 178 -16.11 16.91 -0.03
N PRO A 179 -16.33 18.03 0.66
CA PRO A 179 -16.80 19.27 0.02
C PRO A 179 -15.68 20.05 -0.70
N GLN A 180 -14.43 19.60 -0.57
CA GLN A 180 -13.26 20.29 -1.10
C GLN A 180 -12.15 19.29 -1.51
N THR A 181 -11.22 19.77 -2.34
CA THR A 181 -9.97 19.04 -2.64
C THR A 181 -8.90 19.41 -1.64
N ASP A 182 -8.24 18.40 -1.05
CA ASP A 182 -7.09 18.55 -0.15
C ASP A 182 -6.14 17.35 -0.33
N ALA A 183 -4.87 17.63 -0.59
CA ALA A 183 -3.87 16.58 -0.83
C ALA A 183 -3.31 15.96 0.47
N LYS A 184 -3.60 16.55 1.63
CA LYS A 184 -3.00 16.21 2.92
C LYS A 184 -4.05 16.08 4.03
N GLY A 185 -5.25 15.63 3.67
CA GLY A 185 -6.29 15.30 4.63
C GLY A 185 -5.91 14.12 5.52
N LEU A 186 -6.79 13.85 6.48
CA LEU A 186 -6.68 12.73 7.41
C LEU A 186 -8.08 12.26 7.84
N MET A 187 -8.13 11.10 8.48
CA MET A 187 -9.34 10.54 9.06
C MET A 187 -9.24 10.49 10.58
N ARG A 188 -10.35 10.75 11.28
CA ARG A 188 -10.48 10.52 12.72
C ARG A 188 -11.67 9.62 13.01
N VAL A 189 -11.52 8.80 14.03
CA VAL A 189 -12.59 7.96 14.58
C VAL A 189 -12.65 8.22 16.09
N TYR A 190 -13.77 8.73 16.56
CA TYR A 190 -13.97 9.05 17.97
C TYR A 190 -15.09 8.22 18.58
N LEU A 191 -14.94 7.84 19.83
CA LEU A 191 -16.05 7.40 20.66
C LEU A 191 -17.01 8.57 20.87
N GLU A 192 -18.27 8.41 20.49
CA GLU A 192 -19.24 9.48 20.56
C GLU A 192 -19.73 9.67 22.00
N LYS A 193 -20.05 10.93 22.34
CA LYS A 193 -20.48 11.29 23.69
C LYS A 193 -21.71 10.47 24.12
N GLY A 194 -21.64 9.93 25.35
CA GLY A 194 -22.67 9.06 25.93
C GLY A 194 -22.47 7.58 25.65
N SER A 195 -21.43 7.20 24.90
CA SER A 195 -20.99 5.81 24.75
C SER A 195 -19.97 5.47 25.85
N GLU A 196 -19.92 4.20 26.28
CA GLU A 196 -18.98 3.76 27.32
C GLU A 196 -17.72 3.17 26.74
N SER A 197 -17.84 2.08 25.97
CA SER A 197 -16.70 1.47 25.31
C SER A 197 -17.10 0.64 24.09
N VAL A 198 -16.21 0.61 23.10
CA VAL A 198 -16.36 -0.16 21.86
C VAL A 198 -15.02 -0.77 21.46
N ASP A 199 -15.06 -1.95 20.86
CA ASP A 199 -13.92 -2.56 20.19
C ASP A 199 -14.02 -2.28 18.69
N LEU A 200 -12.90 -1.91 18.06
CA LEU A 200 -12.81 -1.58 16.63
C LEU A 200 -11.61 -2.29 16.00
N ASP A 201 -11.84 -2.86 14.82
CA ASP A 201 -10.83 -3.53 14.02
C ASP A 201 -11.04 -3.26 12.53
N HIS A 202 -10.04 -3.48 11.69
CA HIS A 202 -10.09 -3.29 10.24
C HIS A 202 -10.75 -1.97 9.84
N ILE A 203 -10.21 -0.87 10.37
CA ILE A 203 -10.66 0.48 10.05
C ILE A 203 -10.16 0.86 8.66
N SER A 204 -11.06 1.08 7.71
CA SER A 204 -10.74 1.20 6.30
C SER A 204 -11.46 2.40 5.67
N LEU A 205 -10.84 3.01 4.66
CA LEU A 205 -11.39 4.13 3.91
C LEU A 205 -10.98 4.01 2.43
N PHE A 206 -11.96 3.83 1.55
CA PHE A 206 -11.76 3.75 0.11
C PHE A 206 -12.44 4.92 -0.62
N PRO A 207 -11.84 5.51 -1.67
CA PRO A 207 -12.55 6.39 -2.58
C PRO A 207 -13.58 5.59 -3.38
N GLU A 208 -14.77 6.18 -3.64
CA GLU A 208 -15.88 5.54 -4.38
C GLU A 208 -15.49 5.15 -5.81
N ASP A 209 -14.57 5.90 -6.42
CA ASP A 209 -14.12 5.68 -7.80
C ASP A 209 -13.05 4.58 -7.95
N ASN A 210 -12.75 3.83 -6.87
CA ASN A 210 -11.80 2.71 -6.98
C ASN A 210 -12.33 1.63 -7.92
N TRP A 211 -11.41 0.94 -8.59
CA TRP A 211 -11.73 -0.21 -9.43
C TRP A 211 -11.33 -1.50 -8.70
N ASN A 212 -12.31 -2.24 -8.17
CA ASN A 212 -12.09 -3.49 -7.43
C ASN A 212 -11.01 -3.37 -6.32
N GLY A 213 -11.04 -2.28 -5.55
CA GLY A 213 -10.06 -2.02 -4.49
C GLY A 213 -8.76 -1.41 -4.98
N LEU A 214 -8.59 -1.16 -6.28
CA LEU A 214 -7.43 -0.51 -6.86
C LEU A 214 -7.74 0.92 -7.27
N ARG A 215 -6.73 1.76 -7.30
CA ARG A 215 -6.86 3.14 -7.79
C ARG A 215 -7.15 3.15 -9.29
N ALA A 216 -8.37 3.59 -9.64
CA ALA A 216 -8.85 3.57 -11.01
C ALA A 216 -7.99 4.41 -11.96
N ASP A 217 -7.43 5.54 -11.50
CA ASP A 217 -6.52 6.37 -12.27
C ASP A 217 -5.24 5.61 -12.64
N LEU A 218 -4.60 4.93 -11.69
CA LEU A 218 -3.40 4.12 -11.94
C LEU A 218 -3.69 2.89 -12.80
N VAL A 219 -4.84 2.24 -12.61
CA VAL A 219 -5.29 1.13 -13.47
C VAL A 219 -5.43 1.59 -14.91
N GLN A 220 -6.00 2.80 -15.14
CA GLN A 220 -6.12 3.35 -16.48
C GLN A 220 -4.76 3.70 -17.10
N ASP A 221 -3.86 4.32 -16.32
CA ASP A 221 -2.49 4.63 -16.79
C ASP A 221 -1.74 3.35 -17.21
N LEU A 222 -1.88 2.26 -16.44
CA LEU A 222 -1.30 0.97 -16.79
C LEU A 222 -1.92 0.36 -18.06
N ALA A 223 -3.23 0.50 -18.25
CA ALA A 223 -3.93 0.04 -19.45
C ALA A 223 -3.47 0.82 -20.70
N ASP A 224 -3.24 2.12 -20.56
CA ASP A 224 -2.81 3.00 -21.64
C ASP A 224 -1.39 2.68 -22.13
N LEU A 225 -0.56 2.05 -21.30
CA LEU A 225 0.75 1.52 -21.70
C LEU A 225 0.63 0.33 -22.68
N LYS A 226 -0.52 -0.34 -22.73
CA LYS A 226 -0.78 -1.51 -23.59
C LYS A 226 0.30 -2.60 -23.45
N PRO A 227 0.61 -3.06 -22.23
CA PRO A 227 1.66 -4.05 -22.03
C PRO A 227 1.24 -5.41 -22.59
N GLY A 228 2.18 -6.13 -23.20
CA GLY A 228 1.94 -7.52 -23.63
C GLY A 228 1.99 -8.52 -22.49
N ILE A 229 2.82 -8.25 -21.47
CA ILE A 229 2.90 -9.04 -20.23
C ILE A 229 2.87 -8.17 -18.99
N PHE A 230 2.38 -8.73 -17.89
CA PHE A 230 2.45 -8.12 -16.56
C PHE A 230 3.09 -9.10 -15.58
N ARG A 231 4.34 -8.82 -15.21
CA ARG A 231 5.09 -9.62 -14.23
C ARG A 231 4.85 -9.08 -12.83
N PHE A 232 4.48 -9.96 -11.89
CA PHE A 232 4.18 -9.63 -10.49
C PHE A 232 4.46 -10.83 -9.56
N PRO A 233 4.48 -10.68 -8.23
CA PRO A 233 4.36 -9.45 -7.44
C PRO A 233 5.70 -8.77 -7.20
N GLY A 234 6.77 -9.26 -7.81
CA GLY A 234 8.09 -8.71 -7.66
C GLY A 234 9.21 -9.65 -8.04
N GLY A 235 10.37 -9.41 -7.47
CA GLY A 235 11.57 -10.22 -7.51
C GLY A 235 12.00 -10.53 -6.08
N CYS A 236 12.81 -9.66 -5.45
CA CYS A 236 13.31 -9.87 -4.09
C CYS A 236 12.21 -10.01 -3.03
N ILE A 237 11.06 -9.36 -3.18
CA ILE A 237 9.96 -9.55 -2.23
C ILE A 237 9.37 -10.96 -2.25
N VAL A 238 9.46 -11.65 -3.41
CA VAL A 238 9.00 -13.04 -3.52
C VAL A 238 9.87 -13.97 -2.71
N GLU A 239 11.17 -13.69 -2.66
CA GLU A 239 12.14 -14.45 -1.88
C GLU A 239 12.13 -14.11 -0.39
N GLY A 240 11.78 -12.84 -0.03
CA GLY A 240 11.81 -12.34 1.33
C GLY A 240 13.23 -12.05 1.85
N THR A 241 13.34 -11.53 3.07
CA THR A 241 14.62 -11.43 3.80
C THR A 241 15.04 -12.81 4.29
N ASP A 242 14.09 -13.60 4.71
CA ASP A 242 14.16 -15.02 5.07
C ASP A 242 12.94 -15.76 4.51
N LEU A 243 12.86 -17.07 4.72
CA LEU A 243 11.76 -17.86 4.19
C LEU A 243 10.44 -17.59 4.90
N ASP A 244 10.44 -17.09 6.12
CA ASP A 244 9.24 -16.74 6.86
C ASP A 244 8.60 -15.44 6.33
N THR A 245 9.43 -14.53 5.79
CA THR A 245 8.99 -13.24 5.23
C THR A 245 8.82 -13.25 3.71
N ARG A 246 8.98 -14.43 3.05
CA ARG A 246 8.73 -14.57 1.61
C ARG A 246 7.27 -14.22 1.28
N TYR A 247 7.04 -13.79 0.05
CA TYR A 247 5.68 -13.59 -0.44
C TYR A 247 5.00 -14.96 -0.66
N GLU A 248 4.30 -15.45 0.36
CA GLU A 248 3.49 -16.66 0.24
C GLU A 248 2.16 -16.31 -0.45
N TRP A 249 2.04 -16.62 -1.73
CA TRP A 249 0.90 -16.25 -2.56
C TRP A 249 -0.45 -16.74 -2.00
N LYS A 250 -0.46 -17.92 -1.33
CA LYS A 250 -1.67 -18.48 -0.70
C LYS A 250 -2.22 -17.54 0.40
N ASN A 251 -1.35 -16.77 1.04
CA ASN A 251 -1.75 -15.77 2.04
C ASN A 251 -2.42 -14.55 1.42
N SER A 252 -2.24 -14.33 0.13
CA SER A 252 -2.76 -13.15 -0.58
C SER A 252 -4.07 -13.41 -1.32
N VAL A 253 -4.71 -14.56 -1.12
CA VAL A 253 -6.02 -14.90 -1.68
C VAL A 253 -7.07 -15.06 -0.58
N GLY A 254 -8.35 -14.94 -0.95
CA GLY A 254 -9.47 -14.94 -0.01
C GLY A 254 -9.88 -13.52 0.38
N ALA A 255 -10.67 -13.38 1.43
CA ALA A 255 -11.14 -12.08 1.91
C ALA A 255 -9.94 -11.24 2.40
N PRO A 256 -9.83 -9.95 2.02
CA PRO A 256 -8.70 -9.10 2.44
C PRO A 256 -8.53 -8.97 3.95
N GLU A 257 -9.61 -9.16 4.70
CA GLU A 257 -9.60 -9.11 6.17
C GLU A 257 -8.94 -10.35 6.80
N ASP A 258 -8.92 -11.49 6.09
CA ASP A 258 -8.28 -12.74 6.53
C ASP A 258 -6.83 -12.88 6.07
N ARG A 259 -6.34 -11.97 5.24
CA ARG A 259 -4.96 -12.00 4.75
C ARG A 259 -4.01 -11.48 5.82
N PRO A 260 -2.99 -12.25 6.22
CA PRO A 260 -2.07 -11.80 7.27
C PRO A 260 -1.16 -10.69 6.77
N LEU A 261 -0.65 -9.92 7.71
CA LEU A 261 0.42 -8.97 7.40
C LEU A 261 1.66 -9.73 6.91
N ASN A 262 2.30 -9.21 5.86
CA ASN A 262 3.60 -9.67 5.40
C ASN A 262 4.65 -8.57 5.60
N GLU A 263 5.84 -8.95 6.06
CA GLU A 263 6.97 -8.04 6.13
C GLU A 263 7.57 -7.84 4.73
N ASN A 264 7.69 -6.59 4.30
CA ASN A 264 8.29 -6.31 3.00
C ASN A 264 9.81 -6.46 3.06
N ARG A 265 10.39 -7.16 2.07
CA ARG A 265 11.85 -7.37 1.93
C ARG A 265 12.66 -6.07 2.00
N TRP A 266 12.09 -4.96 1.57
CA TRP A 266 12.76 -3.67 1.50
C TRP A 266 12.74 -2.87 2.81
N ARG A 267 12.15 -3.43 3.86
CA ARG A 267 12.07 -2.80 5.18
C ARG A 267 13.44 -2.43 5.75
N ASP A 268 14.36 -3.38 5.85
CA ASP A 268 15.63 -3.23 6.55
C ASP A 268 16.83 -2.94 5.64
N THR A 269 16.67 -3.14 4.33
CA THR A 269 17.77 -2.99 3.37
C THR A 269 18.21 -1.53 3.20
N PHE A 270 17.34 -0.59 3.55
CA PHE A 270 17.61 0.84 3.37
C PHE A 270 17.20 1.64 4.61
N PRO A 271 17.92 1.51 5.74
CA PRO A 271 17.56 2.15 7.01
C PRO A 271 17.57 3.69 6.95
N HIS A 272 18.19 4.27 5.94
CA HIS A 272 18.20 5.71 5.69
C HIS A 272 16.95 6.22 4.94
N ARG A 273 16.07 5.33 4.49
CA ARG A 273 14.80 5.73 3.86
C ARG A 273 13.85 6.29 4.90
N LEU A 274 12.97 7.19 4.44
CA LEU A 274 11.93 7.83 5.28
C LEU A 274 10.97 6.83 5.92
N PHE A 275 10.89 5.60 5.41
CA PHE A 275 9.96 4.57 5.83
C PHE A 275 10.69 3.25 6.09
N PRO A 276 11.40 3.14 7.24
CA PRO A 276 12.15 1.93 7.59
C PRO A 276 11.22 0.74 7.89
N ASN A 277 9.99 1.00 8.34
CA ASN A 277 8.99 -0.02 8.68
C ASN A 277 8.02 -0.18 7.51
N TYR A 278 8.24 -1.19 6.68
CA TYR A 278 7.44 -1.42 5.49
C TYR A 278 6.82 -2.81 5.52
N TYR A 279 5.50 -2.82 5.51
CA TYR A 279 4.68 -4.02 5.60
C TYR A 279 3.66 -4.04 4.47
N GLN A 280 3.20 -5.25 4.12
CA GLN A 280 2.19 -5.47 3.10
C GLN A 280 0.93 -6.02 3.77
N SER A 281 -0.21 -5.36 3.59
CA SER A 281 -1.51 -5.87 4.02
C SER A 281 -2.01 -7.01 3.13
N LEU A 282 -1.33 -7.27 2.01
CA LEU A 282 -1.76 -8.17 0.94
C LEU A 282 -3.14 -7.82 0.36
N GLY A 283 -3.60 -6.57 0.52
CA GLY A 283 -4.83 -6.08 -0.10
C GLY A 283 -4.77 -6.14 -1.63
N LEU A 284 -3.60 -5.85 -2.21
CA LEU A 284 -3.25 -6.20 -3.58
C LEU A 284 -2.58 -7.58 -3.57
N GLY A 285 -3.36 -8.62 -3.77
CA GLY A 285 -2.93 -10.01 -3.75
C GLY A 285 -2.98 -10.66 -5.12
N PHE A 286 -2.77 -11.98 -5.17
CA PHE A 286 -2.73 -12.73 -6.43
C PHE A 286 -4.02 -12.61 -7.24
N TYR A 287 -5.16 -12.66 -6.58
CA TYR A 287 -6.44 -12.49 -7.27
C TYR A 287 -6.53 -11.12 -7.96
N GLU A 288 -6.17 -10.06 -7.25
CA GLU A 288 -6.20 -8.69 -7.77
C GLU A 288 -5.17 -8.49 -8.89
N TYR A 289 -3.99 -9.11 -8.82
CA TYR A 289 -3.00 -9.07 -9.91
C TYR A 289 -3.51 -9.74 -11.19
N PHE A 290 -4.16 -10.89 -11.10
CA PHE A 290 -4.74 -11.55 -12.27
C PHE A 290 -5.89 -10.73 -12.85
N LEU A 291 -6.75 -10.19 -11.99
CA LEU A 291 -7.85 -9.31 -12.41
C LEU A 291 -7.32 -8.05 -13.09
N LEU A 292 -6.24 -7.46 -12.56
CA LEU A 292 -5.57 -6.31 -13.17
C LEU A 292 -4.96 -6.69 -14.52
N SER A 293 -4.31 -7.85 -14.64
CA SER A 293 -3.75 -8.32 -15.91
C SER A 293 -4.81 -8.39 -17.01
N GLU A 294 -5.97 -8.98 -16.69
CA GLU A 294 -7.12 -9.02 -17.61
C GLU A 294 -7.59 -7.60 -17.98
N LYS A 295 -7.71 -6.71 -16.99
CA LYS A 295 -8.18 -5.33 -17.20
C LYS A 295 -7.27 -4.52 -18.13
N ILE A 296 -5.96 -4.67 -17.99
CA ILE A 296 -4.98 -3.93 -18.82
C ILE A 296 -4.63 -4.64 -20.13
N GLY A 297 -5.21 -5.83 -20.37
CA GLY A 297 -5.01 -6.62 -21.61
C GLY A 297 -3.62 -7.27 -21.71
N ALA A 298 -2.98 -7.58 -20.57
CA ALA A 298 -1.66 -8.18 -20.50
C ALA A 298 -1.73 -9.66 -20.10
N GLU A 299 -0.85 -10.49 -20.66
CA GLU A 299 -0.64 -11.85 -20.19
C GLU A 299 -0.02 -11.83 -18.78
N PRO A 300 -0.60 -12.52 -17.79
CA PRO A 300 -0.04 -12.54 -16.44
C PRO A 300 1.23 -13.41 -16.39
N LEU A 301 2.27 -12.88 -15.75
CA LEU A 301 3.51 -13.59 -15.47
C LEU A 301 3.77 -13.62 -13.95
N PRO A 302 3.08 -14.51 -13.21
CA PRO A 302 3.26 -14.60 -11.77
C PRO A 302 4.62 -15.20 -11.42
N ILE A 303 5.30 -14.60 -10.43
CA ILE A 303 6.57 -15.08 -9.88
C ILE A 303 6.31 -15.71 -8.54
N LEU A 304 6.80 -16.93 -8.35
CA LEU A 304 6.63 -17.72 -7.14
C LEU A 304 7.98 -18.00 -6.47
N SER A 305 7.98 -18.08 -5.15
CA SER A 305 9.15 -18.49 -4.38
C SER A 305 9.44 -19.97 -4.62
N VAL A 306 10.70 -20.30 -4.84
CA VAL A 306 11.20 -21.68 -4.93
C VAL A 306 11.87 -22.15 -3.62
N GLY A 307 11.61 -21.47 -2.51
CA GLY A 307 12.15 -21.84 -1.20
C GLY A 307 13.57 -21.34 -0.94
N LEU A 308 13.96 -20.25 -1.59
CA LEU A 308 15.26 -19.59 -1.34
C LEU A 308 15.00 -18.13 -0.90
N ALA A 309 15.71 -17.70 0.17
CA ALA A 309 15.68 -16.30 0.58
C ALA A 309 16.54 -15.43 -0.34
N CYS A 310 16.19 -14.16 -0.43
CA CYS A 310 16.87 -13.19 -1.29
C CYS A 310 18.35 -13.09 -0.91
N GLN A 311 19.23 -13.28 -1.91
CA GLN A 311 20.68 -13.15 -1.77
C GLN A 311 21.28 -14.08 -0.67
N TYR A 312 20.67 -15.23 -0.43
CA TYR A 312 21.09 -16.19 0.58
C TYR A 312 21.24 -15.59 1.99
N GLN A 313 20.36 -14.71 2.39
CA GLN A 313 20.43 -14.00 3.67
C GLN A 313 19.99 -14.85 4.87
N ASN A 314 19.42 -16.03 4.64
CA ASN A 314 19.12 -16.99 5.70
C ASN A 314 20.03 -18.22 5.60
N ASP A 315 20.23 -18.89 6.74
CA ASP A 315 20.99 -20.15 6.85
C ASP A 315 20.16 -21.40 6.52
N ASP A 316 18.94 -21.24 5.99
CA ASP A 316 18.09 -22.38 5.69
C ASP A 316 18.65 -23.14 4.49
N LYS A 317 19.08 -24.39 4.76
CA LYS A 317 19.81 -25.23 3.81
C LYS A 317 18.90 -26.22 3.08
N ASP A 318 17.64 -26.34 3.51
CA ASP A 318 16.68 -27.24 2.88
C ASP A 318 15.55 -26.47 2.19
N PRO A 319 15.69 -26.16 0.89
CA PRO A 319 14.64 -25.48 0.14
C PRO A 319 13.33 -26.29 0.07
N ASN A 320 13.39 -27.62 0.30
CA ASN A 320 12.19 -28.46 0.23
C ASN A 320 11.32 -28.35 1.49
N ALA A 321 11.87 -27.90 2.61
CA ALA A 321 11.11 -27.73 3.85
C ALA A 321 9.98 -26.71 3.71
N HIS A 322 10.04 -25.82 2.69
CA HIS A 322 9.12 -24.70 2.50
C HIS A 322 8.33 -24.76 1.18
N VAL A 323 8.56 -25.79 0.37
CA VAL A 323 7.82 -26.04 -0.88
C VAL A 323 6.70 -27.01 -0.59
N ALA A 324 5.59 -26.53 -0.04
CA ALA A 324 4.39 -27.34 0.21
C ALA A 324 3.13 -26.68 -0.37
#